data_d7beb69e5551e335b1fe04d98e823d00
#
_entry.id   d7beb69e5551e335b1fe04d98e823d00
#
_cell.length_a   1.000
_cell.length_b   1.000
_cell.length_c   1.000
_cell.angle_alpha   90.00
_cell.angle_beta   90.00
_cell.angle_gamma   90.00
#
_symmetry.space_group_name_H-M   'P 1'
#
loop_
_entity.id
_entity.type
_entity.pdbx_description
1 polymer ?
#
loop_
_entity_poly.entity_id
_entity_poly.type
_entity_poly.pdbx_seq_one_letter_code
_entity_poly.pdbx_strand_id
1 'polypeptide(L)'
;MQTIRAATLYTGTEVLENATLAWEGDRLTSVGQGAGEGPLYPVVTPALIDAHSHIGLIRSGEPGAEAEANEHMDAMLAHADVLDSIQMDDAGFRESTEAGVLYACVLPGSGNIIGGDSAVIRNYAGNTNDALICRAGIKAAFGYNPMSVREWQGSRPYTRMGALAILRGKLHDVRNKLAQEAAVAEKGEGEAPRYSAEETVLRALLRREQRLRVHVHKADDVAALLRFVDEFGLDVVIEHTCDVHDGQTYRELAARGIPVVYGPLDTLAYKVELKHENWRNLAYLVSSGVTYGLMTDHPVILQKTLLLTLRWFLRVGLSKQAALEIITRQNAAILGVDDVLGTLAEGKWASFVCWSGDPFALESYPVAVYAEGALIHQEA
;
A
#
# COMPACT_ATOMS: atom_id res chain seq x y z
N MET A 1 -2.80 18.72 27.32
CA MET A 1 -1.70 17.74 27.13
C MET A 1 -2.16 16.42 27.74
N GLN A 2 -2.06 15.32 27.00
CA GLN A 2 -2.37 13.97 27.43
C GLN A 2 -1.07 13.17 27.48
N THR A 3 -1.00 12.15 28.34
CA THR A 3 0.21 11.33 28.53
C THR A 3 -0.13 9.89 28.79
N ILE A 4 0.70 8.98 28.29
CA ILE A 4 0.74 7.57 28.65
C ILE A 4 2.16 7.14 28.94
N ARG A 5 2.30 5.99 29.62
CA ARG A 5 3.57 5.32 29.85
C ARG A 5 3.58 3.95 29.17
N ALA A 6 4.75 3.54 28.71
CA ALA A 6 4.98 2.22 28.15
C ALA A 6 6.13 1.53 28.89
N ALA A 7 5.97 0.28 29.29
CA ALA A 7 7.10 -0.49 29.78
C ALA A 7 8.12 -0.69 28.64
N THR A 8 7.62 -1.05 27.45
CA THR A 8 8.42 -1.10 26.21
C THR A 8 7.71 -0.28 25.12
N LEU A 9 8.41 0.66 24.52
CA LEU A 9 7.93 1.51 23.42
C LEU A 9 8.73 1.24 22.15
N TYR A 10 8.06 0.74 21.11
CA TYR A 10 8.60 0.73 19.77
C TYR A 10 8.30 2.07 19.10
N THR A 11 9.33 2.88 18.81
CA THR A 11 9.09 4.19 18.17
C THR A 11 8.95 4.11 16.66
N GLY A 12 9.30 2.97 16.06
CA GLY A 12 9.44 2.78 14.61
C GLY A 12 10.86 2.99 14.10
N THR A 13 11.80 3.40 14.99
CA THR A 13 13.24 3.51 14.71
C THR A 13 14.08 2.89 15.80
N GLU A 14 13.57 2.83 17.02
CA GLU A 14 14.26 2.29 18.20
C GLU A 14 13.25 1.70 19.19
N VAL A 15 13.77 1.02 20.21
CA VAL A 15 12.97 0.48 21.31
C VAL A 15 13.42 1.16 22.60
N LEU A 16 12.47 1.77 23.29
CA LEU A 16 12.70 2.47 24.56
C LEU A 16 12.04 1.69 25.71
N GLU A 17 12.77 1.51 26.79
CA GLU A 17 12.23 0.92 28.03
C GLU A 17 11.81 2.03 29.01
N ASN A 18 10.67 1.80 29.69
CA ASN A 18 10.10 2.76 30.64
C ASN A 18 9.95 4.17 30.03
N ALA A 19 9.24 4.23 28.91
CA ALA A 19 9.04 5.43 28.12
C ALA A 19 7.73 6.15 28.46
N THR A 20 7.70 7.44 28.12
CA THR A 20 6.50 8.29 28.19
C THR A 20 6.22 8.88 26.81
N LEU A 21 4.96 8.87 26.40
CA LEU A 21 4.41 9.62 25.28
C LEU A 21 3.53 10.75 25.80
N ALA A 22 3.69 11.94 25.24
CA ALA A 22 2.81 13.08 25.49
C ALA A 22 2.32 13.67 24.16
N TRP A 23 1.06 14.14 24.13
CA TRP A 23 0.50 14.79 22.95
C TRP A 23 -0.51 15.89 23.32
N GLU A 24 -0.75 16.77 22.36
CA GLU A 24 -1.74 17.82 22.45
C GLU A 24 -2.46 17.93 21.09
N GLY A 25 -3.80 17.92 21.11
CA GLY A 25 -4.56 17.78 19.88
C GLY A 25 -4.23 16.48 19.16
N ASP A 26 -3.86 16.57 17.91
CA ASP A 26 -3.51 15.42 17.04
C ASP A 26 -2.01 15.09 17.04
N ARG A 27 -1.14 15.87 17.71
CA ARG A 27 0.32 15.81 17.58
C ARG A 27 1.05 15.34 18.83
N LEU A 28 2.03 14.48 18.63
CA LEU A 28 3.00 14.12 19.67
C LEU A 28 3.85 15.35 20.03
N THR A 29 3.95 15.65 21.32
CA THR A 29 4.75 16.76 21.86
C THR A 29 6.01 16.28 22.54
N SER A 30 6.05 15.02 22.96
CA SER A 30 7.25 14.41 23.56
C SER A 30 7.18 12.89 23.47
N VAL A 31 8.31 12.28 23.17
CA VAL A 31 8.52 10.82 23.17
C VAL A 31 9.91 10.56 23.76
N GLY A 32 10.01 9.80 24.85
CA GLY A 32 11.32 9.53 25.46
C GLY A 32 11.26 8.66 26.69
N GLN A 33 12.42 8.25 27.16
CA GLN A 33 12.56 7.53 28.44
C GLN A 33 12.33 8.48 29.61
N GLY A 34 11.65 8.00 30.64
CA GLY A 34 11.47 8.74 31.89
C GLY A 34 10.15 8.42 32.59
N ALA A 35 10.11 8.83 33.88
CA ALA A 35 8.91 8.72 34.69
C ALA A 35 7.94 9.85 34.32
N GLY A 36 6.87 9.53 33.59
CA GLY A 36 5.74 10.42 33.32
C GLY A 36 4.53 10.07 34.18
N GLU A 37 3.48 10.88 34.03
CA GLU A 37 2.15 10.58 34.58
C GLU A 37 1.31 9.86 33.50
N GLY A 38 0.20 9.25 33.93
CA GLY A 38 -0.76 8.59 33.03
C GLY A 38 -0.75 7.06 33.11
N PRO A 39 -1.67 6.40 32.41
CA PRO A 39 -1.80 4.94 32.40
C PRO A 39 -0.53 4.28 31.86
N LEU A 40 -0.18 3.13 32.46
CA LEU A 40 0.96 2.33 32.02
C LEU A 40 0.47 1.15 31.21
N TYR A 41 1.04 1.00 29.99
CA TYR A 41 0.82 -0.15 29.12
C TYR A 41 2.09 -1.01 29.02
N PRO A 42 1.94 -2.35 28.90
CA PRO A 42 3.07 -3.25 28.72
C PRO A 42 3.91 -2.91 27.47
N VAL A 43 3.26 -2.73 26.34
CA VAL A 43 3.91 -2.38 25.07
C VAL A 43 3.08 -1.34 24.32
N VAL A 44 3.78 -0.40 23.69
CA VAL A 44 3.17 0.57 22.75
C VAL A 44 3.93 0.54 21.43
N THR A 45 3.19 0.60 20.32
CA THR A 45 3.74 0.66 18.95
C THR A 45 3.13 1.82 18.19
N PRO A 46 3.74 2.32 17.08
CA PRO A 46 3.05 3.16 16.12
C PRO A 46 1.80 2.44 15.60
N ALA A 47 0.82 3.20 15.12
CA ALA A 47 -0.31 2.65 14.38
C ALA A 47 0.18 1.85 13.16
N LEU A 48 -0.48 0.72 12.89
CA LEU A 48 -0.15 -0.14 11.77
C LEU A 48 -0.74 0.42 10.47
N ILE A 49 -0.03 0.23 9.38
CA ILE A 49 -0.37 0.74 8.04
C ILE A 49 -0.37 -0.43 7.06
N ASP A 50 -1.48 -0.65 6.35
CA ASP A 50 -1.54 -1.61 5.25
C ASP A 50 -1.25 -0.89 3.93
N ALA A 51 -0.14 -1.25 3.27
CA ALA A 51 0.30 -0.51 2.09
C ALA A 51 -0.43 -0.87 0.79
N HIS A 52 -1.32 -1.89 0.81
CA HIS A 52 -2.17 -2.26 -0.32
C HIS A 52 -3.36 -3.10 0.16
N SER A 53 -4.55 -2.62 -0.10
CA SER A 53 -5.82 -3.23 0.34
C SER A 53 -6.93 -2.94 -0.68
N HIS A 54 -7.95 -3.80 -0.71
CA HIS A 54 -9.21 -3.56 -1.42
C HIS A 54 -10.38 -3.43 -0.43
N ILE A 55 -10.07 -3.07 0.81
CA ILE A 55 -11.07 -2.88 1.87
C ILE A 55 -12.09 -1.81 1.47
N GLY A 56 -13.36 -2.07 1.73
CA GLY A 56 -14.47 -1.22 1.31
C GLY A 56 -14.87 -1.36 -0.16
N LEU A 57 -14.05 -2.02 -1.02
CA LEU A 57 -14.37 -2.34 -2.41
C LEU A 57 -14.86 -3.78 -2.57
N ILE A 58 -14.39 -4.69 -1.71
CA ILE A 58 -14.81 -6.08 -1.59
C ILE A 58 -15.26 -6.25 -0.14
N ARG A 59 -16.55 -6.05 0.07
CA ARG A 59 -17.13 -5.83 1.40
C ARG A 59 -17.45 -7.13 2.13
N SER A 60 -17.23 -7.12 3.42
CA SER A 60 -17.51 -8.26 4.31
C SER A 60 -19.01 -8.58 4.36
N GLY A 61 -19.35 -9.84 4.13
CA GLY A 61 -20.74 -10.31 4.19
C GLY A 61 -21.57 -10.07 2.94
N GLU A 62 -21.00 -9.48 1.89
CA GLU A 62 -21.65 -9.31 0.60
C GLU A 62 -21.25 -10.40 -0.40
N PRO A 63 -22.13 -10.75 -1.38
CA PRO A 63 -21.76 -11.67 -2.44
C PRO A 63 -20.59 -11.13 -3.28
N GLY A 64 -19.66 -11.98 -3.70
CA GLY A 64 -18.52 -11.55 -4.51
C GLY A 64 -18.90 -10.89 -5.86
N ALA A 65 -20.11 -11.11 -6.34
CA ALA A 65 -20.64 -10.44 -7.55
C ALA A 65 -20.92 -8.94 -7.33
N GLU A 66 -21.05 -8.49 -6.09
CA GLU A 66 -21.25 -7.09 -5.72
C GLU A 66 -19.92 -6.34 -5.47
N ALA A 67 -18.78 -7.01 -5.67
CA ALA A 67 -17.47 -6.40 -5.49
C ALA A 67 -17.19 -5.35 -6.56
N GLU A 68 -16.72 -4.18 -6.13
CA GLU A 68 -16.43 -3.03 -6.99
C GLU A 68 -14.93 -2.76 -7.17
N ALA A 69 -14.09 -3.76 -6.93
CA ALA A 69 -12.65 -3.58 -7.07
C ALA A 69 -12.17 -3.47 -8.52
N ASN A 70 -12.90 -4.01 -9.49
CA ASN A 70 -12.49 -4.02 -10.90
C ASN A 70 -13.64 -3.58 -11.82
N GLU A 71 -13.30 -2.73 -12.78
CA GLU A 71 -14.24 -2.39 -13.86
C GLU A 71 -14.26 -3.50 -14.93
N HIS A 72 -15.47 -3.95 -15.31
CA HIS A 72 -15.63 -5.06 -16.24
C HIS A 72 -15.87 -4.64 -17.70
N MET A 73 -16.15 -3.38 -17.98
CA MET A 73 -16.50 -2.88 -19.32
C MET A 73 -15.29 -2.58 -20.18
N ASP A 74 -14.18 -2.13 -19.60
CA ASP A 74 -12.96 -1.77 -20.34
C ASP A 74 -11.71 -2.35 -19.68
N ALA A 75 -10.69 -2.59 -20.49
CA ALA A 75 -9.39 -3.05 -20.02
C ALA A 75 -8.58 -1.93 -19.34
N MET A 76 -8.88 -0.68 -19.63
CA MET A 76 -8.21 0.50 -19.04
C MET A 76 -9.24 1.54 -18.62
N LEU A 77 -9.16 1.99 -17.38
CA LEU A 77 -9.97 3.07 -16.83
C LEU A 77 -9.12 3.97 -15.93
N ALA A 78 -8.11 4.62 -16.53
CA ALA A 78 -7.07 5.35 -15.80
C ALA A 78 -7.62 6.51 -14.93
N HIS A 79 -8.77 7.08 -15.28
CA HIS A 79 -9.40 8.21 -14.60
C HIS A 79 -10.48 7.82 -13.57
N ALA A 80 -10.65 6.51 -13.29
CA ALA A 80 -11.51 6.08 -12.20
C ALA A 80 -10.91 6.48 -10.86
N ASP A 81 -11.75 6.88 -9.93
CA ASP A 81 -11.38 7.25 -8.58
C ASP A 81 -11.84 6.18 -7.58
N VAL A 82 -10.91 5.58 -6.86
CA VAL A 82 -11.21 4.54 -5.89
C VAL A 82 -12.18 5.00 -4.80
N LEU A 83 -12.18 6.30 -4.46
CA LEU A 83 -13.08 6.86 -3.44
C LEU A 83 -14.55 6.78 -3.82
N ASP A 84 -14.88 6.69 -5.11
CA ASP A 84 -16.26 6.59 -5.58
C ASP A 84 -16.90 5.24 -5.26
N SER A 85 -16.07 4.19 -5.01
CA SER A 85 -16.55 2.84 -4.73
C SER A 85 -16.30 2.36 -3.28
N ILE A 86 -15.49 3.07 -2.49
CA ILE A 86 -15.25 2.69 -1.10
C ILE A 86 -16.50 2.89 -0.25
N GLN A 87 -16.91 1.84 0.46
CA GLN A 87 -18.02 1.85 1.42
C GLN A 87 -17.45 1.80 2.84
N MET A 88 -17.48 2.95 3.56
CA MET A 88 -16.87 3.08 4.90
C MET A 88 -17.63 2.35 6.02
N ASP A 89 -18.81 1.81 5.75
CA ASP A 89 -19.58 0.97 6.67
C ASP A 89 -19.21 -0.53 6.60
N ASP A 90 -18.28 -0.92 5.72
CA ASP A 90 -17.72 -2.29 5.71
C ASP A 90 -17.17 -2.66 7.10
N ALA A 91 -17.62 -3.80 7.62
CA ALA A 91 -17.17 -4.33 8.91
C ALA A 91 -15.64 -4.50 8.99
N GLY A 92 -14.98 -4.71 7.86
CA GLY A 92 -13.53 -4.80 7.75
C GLY A 92 -12.80 -3.58 8.31
N PHE A 93 -13.34 -2.39 8.15
CA PHE A 93 -12.75 -1.16 8.70
C PHE A 93 -12.74 -1.14 10.22
N ARG A 94 -13.87 -1.49 10.85
CA ARG A 94 -13.96 -1.59 12.31
C ARG A 94 -13.00 -2.65 12.83
N GLU A 95 -13.03 -3.86 12.27
CA GLU A 95 -12.16 -4.95 12.69
C GLU A 95 -10.67 -4.63 12.53
N SER A 96 -10.31 -3.91 11.49
CA SER A 96 -8.93 -3.45 11.25
C SER A 96 -8.52 -2.41 12.29
N THR A 97 -9.39 -1.47 12.60
CA THR A 97 -9.18 -0.43 13.61
C THR A 97 -8.97 -1.05 15.00
N GLU A 98 -9.83 -1.99 15.40
CA GLU A 98 -9.72 -2.75 16.65
C GLU A 98 -8.39 -3.53 16.73
N ALA A 99 -7.88 -4.02 15.60
CA ALA A 99 -6.57 -4.69 15.49
C ALA A 99 -5.37 -3.73 15.41
N GLY A 100 -5.58 -2.41 15.47
CA GLY A 100 -4.53 -1.41 15.42
C GLY A 100 -4.07 -1.02 14.00
N VAL A 101 -4.71 -1.53 12.93
CA VAL A 101 -4.45 -1.12 11.55
C VAL A 101 -5.32 0.09 11.23
N LEU A 102 -4.76 1.29 11.41
CA LEU A 102 -5.51 2.55 11.34
C LEU A 102 -5.52 3.18 9.96
N TYR A 103 -4.56 2.82 9.12
CA TYR A 103 -4.37 3.43 7.82
C TYR A 103 -4.20 2.36 6.76
N ALA A 104 -4.76 2.61 5.59
CA ALA A 104 -4.63 1.71 4.45
C ALA A 104 -4.42 2.49 3.15
N CYS A 105 -3.63 1.94 2.24
CA CYS A 105 -3.68 2.34 0.85
C CYS A 105 -4.71 1.48 0.14
N VAL A 106 -5.82 2.08 -0.27
CA VAL A 106 -6.86 1.39 -1.05
C VAL A 106 -6.63 1.62 -2.52
N LEU A 107 -6.60 0.53 -3.28
CA LEU A 107 -6.36 0.51 -4.71
C LEU A 107 -7.49 -0.25 -5.42
N PRO A 108 -7.78 0.09 -6.69
CA PRO A 108 -8.54 -0.80 -7.56
C PRO A 108 -7.87 -2.18 -7.67
N GLY A 109 -8.63 -3.19 -8.01
CA GLY A 109 -8.13 -4.55 -8.23
C GLY A 109 -7.19 -4.66 -9.43
N SER A 110 -6.68 -5.85 -9.67
CA SER A 110 -5.68 -6.12 -10.71
C SER A 110 -6.27 -6.70 -12.01
N GLY A 111 -7.59 -6.68 -12.16
CA GLY A 111 -8.25 -7.13 -13.39
C GLY A 111 -8.10 -6.20 -14.58
N ASN A 112 -7.81 -4.93 -14.36
CA ASN A 112 -7.60 -3.92 -15.40
C ASN A 112 -6.11 -3.71 -15.66
N ILE A 113 -5.72 -3.39 -16.90
CA ILE A 113 -4.35 -2.98 -17.25
C ILE A 113 -3.99 -1.71 -16.49
N ILE A 114 -4.91 -0.72 -16.47
CA ILE A 114 -4.92 0.41 -15.54
C ILE A 114 -6.33 0.49 -14.94
N GLY A 115 -6.41 0.45 -13.61
CA GLY A 115 -7.68 0.40 -12.87
C GLY A 115 -8.15 1.73 -12.31
N GLY A 116 -7.29 2.74 -12.25
CA GLY A 116 -7.62 4.05 -11.71
C GLY A 116 -6.74 4.52 -10.55
N ASP A 117 -7.14 5.61 -9.92
CA ASP A 117 -6.43 6.26 -8.83
C ASP A 117 -6.52 5.44 -7.53
N SER A 118 -5.54 5.61 -6.67
CA SER A 118 -5.41 4.94 -5.37
C SER A 118 -5.33 5.99 -4.26
N ALA A 119 -5.79 5.64 -3.06
CA ALA A 119 -5.84 6.57 -1.95
C ALA A 119 -5.27 5.97 -0.65
N VAL A 120 -4.50 6.76 0.10
CA VAL A 120 -4.22 6.47 1.50
C VAL A 120 -5.34 7.04 2.35
N ILE A 121 -5.93 6.21 3.17
CA ILE A 121 -7.12 6.55 3.96
C ILE A 121 -6.99 6.20 5.44
N ARG A 122 -7.85 6.83 6.25
CA ARG A 122 -8.13 6.50 7.65
C ARG A 122 -9.19 5.41 7.72
N ASN A 123 -8.88 4.27 8.31
CA ASN A 123 -9.85 3.16 8.47
C ASN A 123 -11.00 3.49 9.45
N TYR A 124 -10.83 4.50 10.29
CA TYR A 124 -11.79 4.88 11.35
C TYR A 124 -12.69 6.06 10.96
N ALA A 125 -12.61 6.55 9.73
CA ALA A 125 -13.44 7.66 9.27
C ALA A 125 -14.88 7.22 8.96
N GLY A 126 -15.82 8.14 9.10
CA GLY A 126 -17.24 7.88 8.86
C GLY A 126 -17.68 8.02 7.39
N ASN A 127 -16.83 8.59 6.53
CA ASN A 127 -17.09 8.76 5.09
C ASN A 127 -15.76 8.93 4.34
N THR A 128 -15.79 8.80 3.00
CA THR A 128 -14.59 8.84 2.15
C THR A 128 -13.90 10.20 2.11
N ASN A 129 -14.61 11.32 2.29
CA ASN A 129 -14.00 12.65 2.31
C ASN A 129 -13.13 12.84 3.55
N ASP A 130 -13.62 12.41 4.73
CA ASP A 130 -12.87 12.46 5.98
C ASP A 130 -11.78 11.38 6.03
N ALA A 131 -11.97 10.27 5.31
CA ALA A 131 -11.01 9.19 5.23
C ALA A 131 -9.75 9.58 4.45
N LEU A 132 -9.87 10.33 3.38
CA LEU A 132 -8.76 10.64 2.48
C LEU A 132 -7.62 11.38 3.21
N ILE A 133 -6.40 10.84 3.08
CA ILE A 133 -5.17 11.50 3.52
C ILE A 133 -4.44 12.07 2.29
N CYS A 134 -4.14 11.23 1.31
CA CYS A 134 -3.50 11.65 0.06
C CYS A 134 -3.77 10.63 -1.07
N ARG A 135 -3.47 11.03 -2.30
CA ARG A 135 -3.44 10.13 -3.44
C ARG A 135 -2.14 9.33 -3.44
N ALA A 136 -2.23 8.04 -3.79
CA ALA A 136 -1.12 7.11 -3.68
C ALA A 136 -0.53 6.68 -5.05
N GLY A 137 -1.11 7.18 -6.14
CA GLY A 137 -0.74 6.86 -7.51
C GLY A 137 -1.79 6.02 -8.23
N ILE A 138 -1.47 5.62 -9.45
CA ILE A 138 -2.38 4.94 -10.38
C ILE A 138 -2.15 3.43 -10.33
N LYS A 139 -3.21 2.66 -10.09
CA LYS A 139 -3.15 1.19 -10.12
C LYS A 139 -3.05 0.67 -11.54
N ALA A 140 -2.08 -0.23 -11.74
CA ALA A 140 -1.93 -1.02 -12.96
C ALA A 140 -1.70 -2.50 -12.63
N ALA A 141 -1.84 -3.37 -13.62
CA ALA A 141 -1.54 -4.78 -13.49
C ALA A 141 -0.82 -5.31 -14.73
N PHE A 142 0.23 -6.09 -14.47
CA PHE A 142 0.96 -6.87 -15.46
C PHE A 142 0.80 -8.37 -15.12
N GLY A 143 1.14 -9.24 -16.05
CA GLY A 143 1.06 -10.68 -15.81
C GLY A 143 -0.30 -11.28 -16.16
N TYR A 144 -0.80 -12.15 -15.29
CA TYR A 144 -1.97 -12.99 -15.57
C TYR A 144 -3.32 -12.26 -15.40
N ASN A 145 -3.46 -11.47 -14.34
CA ASN A 145 -4.76 -10.92 -13.94
C ASN A 145 -5.43 -10.07 -15.02
N PRO A 146 -4.76 -9.13 -15.72
CA PRO A 146 -5.41 -8.32 -16.75
C PRO A 146 -5.80 -9.11 -18.02
N MET A 147 -5.40 -10.39 -18.12
CA MET A 147 -5.78 -11.30 -19.20
C MET A 147 -6.95 -12.22 -18.85
N SER A 148 -7.38 -12.27 -17.59
CA SER A 148 -8.44 -13.20 -17.16
C SER A 148 -9.81 -12.70 -17.64
N VAL A 149 -10.25 -13.21 -18.77
CA VAL A 149 -11.37 -12.65 -19.53
C VAL A 149 -12.69 -13.44 -19.43
N ARG A 150 -12.75 -14.53 -18.66
CA ARG A 150 -13.95 -15.39 -18.66
C ARG A 150 -15.20 -14.73 -18.09
N GLU A 151 -15.02 -13.78 -17.19
CA GLU A 151 -16.10 -13.08 -16.47
C GLU A 151 -16.28 -11.63 -16.94
N TRP A 152 -15.46 -11.19 -17.90
CA TRP A 152 -15.44 -9.81 -18.34
C TRP A 152 -16.41 -9.58 -19.51
N GLN A 153 -17.02 -8.41 -19.49
CA GLN A 153 -17.71 -7.82 -20.64
C GLN A 153 -16.72 -6.95 -21.43
N GLY A 154 -17.08 -6.57 -22.64
CA GLY A 154 -16.22 -5.70 -23.45
C GLY A 154 -14.98 -6.39 -24.05
N SER A 155 -14.06 -5.58 -24.58
CA SER A 155 -12.84 -6.03 -25.24
C SER A 155 -11.67 -6.10 -24.26
N ARG A 156 -11.09 -7.30 -24.11
CA ARG A 156 -10.00 -7.56 -23.17
C ARG A 156 -8.82 -8.23 -23.86
N PRO A 157 -7.57 -7.99 -23.40
CA PRO A 157 -6.42 -8.69 -23.93
C PRO A 157 -6.44 -10.15 -23.50
N TYR A 158 -6.05 -11.04 -24.42
CA TYR A 158 -5.96 -12.46 -24.15
C TYR A 158 -4.54 -12.93 -23.78
N THR A 159 -3.55 -12.08 -23.98
CA THR A 159 -2.12 -12.37 -23.74
C THR A 159 -1.43 -11.22 -23.06
N ARG A 160 -0.31 -11.50 -22.34
CA ARG A 160 0.61 -10.47 -21.82
C ARG A 160 1.05 -9.48 -22.90
N MET A 161 1.35 -9.99 -24.11
CA MET A 161 1.71 -9.15 -25.26
C MET A 161 0.58 -8.17 -25.62
N GLY A 162 -0.66 -8.65 -25.64
CA GLY A 162 -1.83 -7.81 -25.94
C GLY A 162 -2.05 -6.74 -24.87
N ALA A 163 -1.97 -7.09 -23.59
CA ALA A 163 -2.11 -6.14 -22.50
C ALA A 163 -1.07 -5.01 -22.59
N LEU A 164 0.22 -5.37 -22.75
CA LEU A 164 1.29 -4.40 -22.89
C LEU A 164 1.21 -3.59 -24.19
N ALA A 165 0.73 -4.18 -25.29
CA ALA A 165 0.53 -3.46 -26.55
C ALA A 165 -0.54 -2.37 -26.42
N ILE A 166 -1.65 -2.64 -25.71
CA ILE A 166 -2.69 -1.64 -25.45
C ILE A 166 -2.11 -0.46 -24.65
N LEU A 167 -1.47 -0.73 -23.53
CA LEU A 167 -0.88 0.31 -22.68
C LEU A 167 0.22 1.09 -23.43
N ARG A 168 1.10 0.38 -24.15
CA ARG A 168 2.17 1.00 -24.93
C ARG A 168 1.62 1.94 -25.99
N GLY A 169 0.58 1.53 -26.73
CA GLY A 169 -0.08 2.37 -27.74
C GLY A 169 -0.60 3.67 -27.12
N LYS A 170 -1.33 3.58 -26.03
CA LYS A 170 -1.87 4.75 -25.32
C LYS A 170 -0.77 5.71 -24.82
N LEU A 171 0.32 5.18 -24.25
CA LEU A 171 1.43 6.02 -23.80
C LEU A 171 2.19 6.66 -24.97
N HIS A 172 2.33 5.96 -26.10
CA HIS A 172 2.90 6.56 -27.30
C HIS A 172 2.05 7.71 -27.86
N ASP A 173 0.72 7.55 -27.88
CA ASP A 173 -0.19 8.60 -28.32
C ASP A 173 -0.05 9.86 -27.45
N VAL A 174 -0.02 9.69 -26.13
CA VAL A 174 0.18 10.80 -25.19
C VAL A 174 1.57 11.42 -25.33
N ARG A 175 2.63 10.61 -25.53
CA ARG A 175 4.00 11.09 -25.75
C ARG A 175 4.10 11.93 -27.03
N ASN A 176 3.42 11.54 -28.09
CA ASN A 176 3.34 12.32 -29.33
C ASN A 176 2.63 13.67 -29.11
N LYS A 177 1.54 13.69 -28.34
CA LYS A 177 0.86 14.94 -27.95
C LYS A 177 1.75 15.84 -27.10
N LEU A 178 2.52 15.28 -26.16
CA LEU A 178 3.52 16.04 -25.37
C LEU A 178 4.59 16.67 -26.26
N ALA A 179 5.08 15.94 -27.24
CA ALA A 179 6.05 16.49 -28.21
C ALA A 179 5.44 17.61 -29.05
N GLN A 180 4.18 17.49 -29.46
CA GLN A 180 3.43 18.54 -30.16
C GLN A 180 3.26 19.77 -29.25
N GLU A 181 2.85 19.59 -27.99
CA GLU A 181 2.71 20.66 -27.00
C GLU A 181 4.02 21.46 -26.82
N ALA A 182 5.14 20.75 -26.71
CA ALA A 182 6.46 21.37 -26.61
C ALA A 182 6.84 22.17 -27.88
N ALA A 183 6.57 21.61 -29.08
CA ALA A 183 6.83 22.27 -30.34
C ALA A 183 6.00 23.54 -30.55
N VAL A 184 4.72 23.53 -30.12
CA VAL A 184 3.84 24.73 -30.14
C VAL A 184 4.37 25.79 -29.18
N ALA A 185 4.77 25.41 -27.97
CA ALA A 185 5.32 26.33 -26.98
C ALA A 185 6.64 26.98 -27.47
N GLU A 186 7.51 26.20 -28.15
CA GLU A 186 8.77 26.71 -28.67
C GLU A 186 8.58 27.68 -29.85
N LYS A 187 7.68 27.36 -30.80
CA LYS A 187 7.46 28.15 -32.01
C LYS A 187 6.54 29.33 -31.82
N GLY A 188 5.71 29.33 -30.76
CA GLY A 188 4.68 30.32 -30.53
C GLY A 188 3.52 30.28 -31.54
N GLU A 189 3.43 29.24 -32.36
CA GLU A 189 2.44 29.06 -33.42
C GLU A 189 1.81 27.66 -33.35
N GLY A 190 0.51 27.57 -33.67
CA GLY A 190 -0.25 26.33 -33.67
C GLY A 190 -1.20 26.18 -32.46
N GLU A 191 -2.04 25.14 -32.50
CA GLU A 191 -2.97 24.82 -31.41
C GLU A 191 -2.36 23.70 -30.53
N ALA A 192 -2.35 23.92 -29.22
CA ALA A 192 -1.93 22.91 -28.27
C ALA A 192 -2.89 21.69 -28.29
N PRO A 193 -2.38 20.47 -28.17
CA PRO A 193 -3.21 19.27 -28.19
C PRO A 193 -4.18 19.23 -26.99
N ARG A 194 -5.39 18.72 -27.21
CA ARG A 194 -6.36 18.46 -26.16
C ARG A 194 -6.16 17.04 -25.65
N TYR A 195 -6.28 16.88 -24.33
CA TYR A 195 -6.19 15.61 -23.64
C TYR A 195 -7.57 15.17 -23.15
N SER A 196 -7.92 13.90 -23.34
CA SER A 196 -9.05 13.28 -22.66
C SER A 196 -8.76 13.10 -21.17
N ALA A 197 -9.75 12.67 -20.37
CA ALA A 197 -9.55 12.38 -18.96
C ALA A 197 -8.49 11.29 -18.75
N GLU A 198 -8.57 10.18 -19.51
CA GLU A 198 -7.57 9.10 -19.50
C GLU A 198 -6.18 9.61 -19.89
N GLU A 199 -6.07 10.36 -20.99
CA GLU A 199 -4.79 10.90 -21.47
C GLU A 199 -4.17 11.89 -20.48
N THR A 200 -4.99 12.61 -19.68
CA THR A 200 -4.50 13.50 -18.64
C THR A 200 -3.76 12.72 -17.54
N VAL A 201 -4.29 11.58 -17.14
CA VAL A 201 -3.62 10.69 -16.17
C VAL A 201 -2.34 10.09 -16.77
N LEU A 202 -2.39 9.58 -18.00
CA LEU A 202 -1.21 9.03 -18.68
C LEU A 202 -0.11 10.08 -18.88
N ARG A 203 -0.50 11.35 -19.13
CA ARG A 203 0.41 12.49 -19.20
C ARG A 203 1.11 12.74 -17.86
N ALA A 204 0.38 12.70 -16.76
CA ALA A 204 0.95 12.86 -15.41
C ALA A 204 1.94 11.73 -15.08
N LEU A 205 1.66 10.48 -15.49
CA LEU A 205 2.60 9.36 -15.38
C LEU A 205 3.89 9.59 -16.21
N LEU A 206 3.77 10.02 -17.47
CA LEU A 206 4.92 10.32 -18.33
C LEU A 206 5.76 11.50 -17.84
N ARG A 207 5.15 12.45 -17.13
CA ARG A 207 5.83 13.57 -16.48
C ARG A 207 6.36 13.24 -15.08
N ARG A 208 6.10 12.03 -14.57
CA ARG A 208 6.44 11.59 -13.22
C ARG A 208 5.80 12.45 -12.11
N GLU A 209 4.68 13.09 -12.43
CA GLU A 209 3.84 13.83 -11.49
C GLU A 209 2.99 12.86 -10.63
N GLN A 210 2.73 11.66 -11.17
CA GLN A 210 2.08 10.55 -10.49
C GLN A 210 2.91 9.27 -10.64
N ARG A 211 2.79 8.40 -9.65
CA ARG A 211 3.46 7.10 -9.58
C ARG A 211 2.53 5.99 -10.08
N LEU A 212 3.07 5.00 -10.77
CA LEU A 212 2.32 3.82 -11.19
C LEU A 212 2.54 2.68 -10.16
N ARG A 213 1.47 2.13 -9.61
CA ARG A 213 1.48 1.02 -8.65
C ARG A 213 1.11 -0.27 -9.38
N VAL A 214 2.08 -1.14 -9.61
CA VAL A 214 1.95 -2.23 -10.58
C VAL A 214 1.88 -3.59 -9.90
N HIS A 215 0.71 -4.24 -10.00
CA HIS A 215 0.56 -5.66 -9.66
C HIS A 215 1.42 -6.52 -10.56
N VAL A 216 2.33 -7.30 -9.99
CA VAL A 216 3.15 -8.27 -10.70
C VAL A 216 3.71 -9.32 -9.73
N HIS A 217 3.66 -10.61 -10.11
CA HIS A 217 4.16 -11.69 -9.24
C HIS A 217 5.44 -12.35 -9.73
N LYS A 218 5.60 -12.56 -11.04
CA LYS A 218 6.68 -13.37 -11.62
C LYS A 218 7.89 -12.54 -12.01
N ALA A 219 9.08 -13.12 -11.87
CA ALA A 219 10.32 -12.49 -12.30
C ALA A 219 10.31 -12.08 -13.78
N ASP A 220 9.72 -12.89 -14.68
CA ASP A 220 9.59 -12.54 -16.11
C ASP A 220 8.67 -11.33 -16.34
N ASP A 221 7.59 -11.22 -15.56
CA ASP A 221 6.66 -10.09 -15.64
C ASP A 221 7.30 -8.82 -15.02
N VAL A 222 8.11 -8.96 -13.94
CA VAL A 222 8.95 -7.87 -13.42
C VAL A 222 9.95 -7.39 -14.48
N ALA A 223 10.65 -8.31 -15.15
CA ALA A 223 11.58 -7.94 -16.22
C ALA A 223 10.87 -7.23 -17.40
N ALA A 224 9.64 -7.65 -17.72
CA ALA A 224 8.82 -6.95 -18.73
C ALA A 224 8.44 -5.54 -18.27
N LEU A 225 8.07 -5.37 -16.99
CA LEU A 225 7.79 -4.06 -16.39
C LEU A 225 9.03 -3.16 -16.42
N LEU A 226 10.21 -3.67 -16.06
CA LEU A 226 11.44 -2.87 -16.07
C LEU A 226 11.79 -2.35 -17.48
N ARG A 227 11.63 -3.20 -18.53
CA ARG A 227 11.77 -2.73 -19.92
C ARG A 227 10.76 -1.62 -20.26
N PHE A 228 9.56 -1.73 -19.74
CA PHE A 228 8.49 -0.74 -19.93
C PHE A 228 8.80 0.58 -19.20
N VAL A 229 9.33 0.49 -18.00
CA VAL A 229 9.83 1.63 -17.21
C VAL A 229 10.94 2.36 -17.98
N ASP A 230 11.91 1.62 -18.53
CA ASP A 230 13.02 2.18 -19.31
C ASP A 230 12.53 2.87 -20.59
N GLU A 231 11.51 2.29 -21.27
CA GLU A 231 10.94 2.83 -22.52
C GLU A 231 10.22 4.17 -22.31
N PHE A 232 9.53 4.33 -21.17
CA PHE A 232 8.66 5.48 -20.92
C PHE A 232 9.15 6.42 -19.81
N GLY A 233 10.15 6.04 -19.04
CA GLY A 233 10.70 6.85 -17.94
C GLY A 233 9.76 6.94 -16.74
N LEU A 234 8.99 5.89 -16.45
CA LEU A 234 7.96 5.90 -15.42
C LEU A 234 8.54 5.82 -13.99
N ASP A 235 7.87 6.46 -13.04
CA ASP A 235 8.06 6.21 -11.60
C ASP A 235 7.09 5.12 -11.15
N VAL A 236 7.59 4.04 -10.52
CA VAL A 236 6.78 2.87 -10.20
C VAL A 236 6.99 2.39 -8.76
N VAL A 237 5.94 1.81 -8.19
CA VAL A 237 6.00 0.90 -7.04
C VAL A 237 5.56 -0.47 -7.53
N ILE A 238 6.31 -1.50 -7.17
CA ILE A 238 5.94 -2.88 -7.49
C ILE A 238 5.11 -3.46 -6.35
N GLU A 239 3.94 -3.97 -6.72
CA GLU A 239 3.05 -4.66 -5.80
C GLU A 239 3.23 -6.18 -5.95
N HIS A 240 3.21 -6.91 -4.82
CA HIS A 240 3.26 -8.38 -4.71
C HIS A 240 4.64 -9.01 -4.83
N THR A 241 5.08 -9.44 -6.00
CA THR A 241 6.30 -10.23 -6.26
C THR A 241 6.36 -11.60 -5.56
N CYS A 242 5.23 -12.18 -5.17
CA CYS A 242 5.18 -13.42 -4.37
C CYS A 242 5.80 -14.65 -5.05
N ASP A 243 5.86 -14.69 -6.40
CA ASP A 243 6.46 -15.78 -7.18
C ASP A 243 7.96 -15.55 -7.49
N VAL A 244 8.50 -14.36 -7.13
CA VAL A 244 9.94 -14.10 -7.28
C VAL A 244 10.71 -14.92 -6.24
N HIS A 245 11.51 -15.85 -6.73
CA HIS A 245 12.25 -16.83 -5.92
C HIS A 245 13.75 -16.78 -6.19
N ASP A 246 14.26 -15.60 -6.54
CA ASP A 246 15.67 -15.32 -6.74
C ASP A 246 16.08 -13.95 -6.19
N GLY A 247 17.33 -13.82 -5.77
CA GLY A 247 17.85 -12.56 -5.25
C GLY A 247 18.28 -11.56 -6.33
N GLN A 248 18.40 -11.96 -7.60
CA GLN A 248 18.87 -11.09 -8.68
C GLN A 248 17.81 -10.05 -9.01
N THR A 249 16.55 -10.47 -9.15
CA THR A 249 15.42 -9.58 -9.41
C THR A 249 15.33 -8.48 -8.34
N TYR A 250 15.38 -8.83 -7.06
CA TYR A 250 15.33 -7.83 -5.98
C TYR A 250 16.54 -6.91 -5.94
N ARG A 251 17.76 -7.42 -6.22
CA ARG A 251 18.96 -6.55 -6.32
C ARG A 251 18.87 -5.57 -7.49
N GLU A 252 18.26 -5.97 -8.61
CA GLU A 252 18.02 -5.06 -9.74
C GLU A 252 17.02 -3.96 -9.34
N LEU A 253 15.95 -4.29 -8.64
CA LEU A 253 15.00 -3.31 -8.12
C LEU A 253 15.68 -2.35 -7.13
N ALA A 254 16.52 -2.86 -6.22
CA ALA A 254 17.29 -2.05 -5.29
C ALA A 254 18.23 -1.07 -6.02
N ALA A 255 18.96 -1.55 -7.04
CA ALA A 255 19.86 -0.71 -7.84
C ALA A 255 19.15 0.41 -8.59
N ARG A 256 17.87 0.23 -8.92
CA ARG A 256 17.02 1.23 -9.59
C ARG A 256 16.24 2.11 -8.60
N GLY A 257 16.32 1.84 -7.29
CA GLY A 257 15.53 2.55 -6.27
C GLY A 257 14.02 2.31 -6.37
N ILE A 258 13.60 1.19 -6.97
CA ILE A 258 12.18 0.82 -7.14
C ILE A 258 11.71 0.06 -5.90
N PRO A 259 10.77 0.60 -5.12
CA PRO A 259 10.27 -0.07 -3.92
C PRO A 259 9.28 -1.18 -4.24
N VAL A 260 9.17 -2.13 -3.32
CA VAL A 260 8.25 -3.27 -3.38
C VAL A 260 7.29 -3.23 -2.20
N VAL A 261 6.00 -3.35 -2.44
CA VAL A 261 5.01 -3.67 -1.42
C VAL A 261 4.71 -5.17 -1.56
N TYR A 262 5.31 -5.95 -0.66
CA TYR A 262 5.30 -7.42 -0.75
C TYR A 262 4.05 -8.01 -0.11
N GLY A 263 3.53 -9.08 -0.68
CA GLY A 263 2.40 -9.84 -0.15
C GLY A 263 1.29 -10.09 -1.18
N PRO A 264 0.16 -10.67 -0.75
CA PRO A 264 -0.10 -11.15 0.61
C PRO A 264 0.68 -12.43 0.94
N LEU A 265 0.88 -12.68 2.23
CA LEU A 265 1.44 -13.91 2.77
C LEU A 265 0.32 -14.80 3.33
N ASP A 266 0.56 -16.10 3.44
CA ASP A 266 -0.42 -17.07 3.98
C ASP A 266 -1.63 -17.36 3.06
N THR A 267 -1.46 -17.20 1.77
CA THR A 267 -2.49 -17.52 0.77
C THR A 267 -2.25 -18.89 0.13
N LEU A 268 -3.25 -19.38 -0.57
CA LEU A 268 -3.07 -20.53 -1.45
C LEU A 268 -2.48 -20.07 -2.79
N ALA A 269 -1.57 -20.84 -3.35
CA ALA A 269 -1.07 -20.67 -4.72
C ALA A 269 -2.15 -21.09 -5.74
N TYR A 270 -3.25 -20.33 -5.83
CA TYR A 270 -4.43 -20.69 -6.61
C TYR A 270 -4.35 -20.30 -8.10
N LYS A 271 -3.30 -19.61 -8.52
CA LYS A 271 -3.11 -19.17 -9.90
C LYS A 271 -1.70 -19.43 -10.42
N VAL A 272 -1.56 -19.52 -11.75
CA VAL A 272 -0.29 -19.88 -12.42
C VAL A 272 0.87 -18.94 -12.06
N GLU A 273 0.59 -17.69 -11.79
CA GLU A 273 1.62 -16.71 -11.42
C GLU A 273 2.10 -16.81 -9.97
N LEU A 274 1.59 -17.76 -9.18
CA LEU A 274 1.99 -18.06 -7.81
C LEU A 274 2.65 -19.46 -7.69
N LYS A 275 3.09 -20.03 -8.79
CA LYS A 275 3.62 -21.41 -8.84
C LYS A 275 4.80 -21.64 -7.89
N HIS A 276 5.64 -20.63 -7.68
CA HIS A 276 6.83 -20.71 -6.84
C HIS A 276 6.67 -19.90 -5.54
N GLU A 277 5.44 -19.45 -5.23
CA GLU A 277 5.17 -18.80 -3.97
C GLU A 277 5.60 -19.67 -2.79
N ASN A 278 6.38 -19.06 -1.91
CA ASN A 278 6.83 -19.70 -0.68
C ASN A 278 7.32 -18.63 0.29
N TRP A 279 6.95 -18.72 1.57
CA TRP A 279 7.43 -17.79 2.59
C TRP A 279 8.97 -17.71 2.67
N ARG A 280 9.71 -18.77 2.25
CA ARG A 280 11.17 -18.75 2.21
C ARG A 280 11.74 -17.77 1.19
N ASN A 281 10.94 -17.34 0.20
CA ASN A 281 11.34 -16.33 -0.77
C ASN A 281 11.62 -14.97 -0.10
N LEU A 282 11.07 -14.73 1.10
CA LEU A 282 11.37 -13.55 1.91
C LEU A 282 12.87 -13.39 2.20
N ALA A 283 13.63 -14.48 2.28
CA ALA A 283 15.08 -14.39 2.47
C ALA A 283 15.77 -13.64 1.32
N TYR A 284 15.28 -13.78 0.09
CA TYR A 284 15.79 -13.04 -1.07
C TYR A 284 15.42 -11.55 -1.00
N LEU A 285 14.18 -11.24 -0.63
CA LEU A 285 13.71 -9.87 -0.44
C LEU A 285 14.53 -9.15 0.64
N VAL A 286 14.58 -9.73 1.85
CA VAL A 286 15.22 -9.14 3.03
C VAL A 286 16.72 -8.90 2.83
N SER A 287 17.42 -9.84 2.14
CA SER A 287 18.87 -9.74 1.91
C SER A 287 19.28 -8.86 0.72
N SER A 288 18.35 -8.37 -0.07
CA SER A 288 18.63 -7.72 -1.36
C SER A 288 19.01 -6.25 -1.26
N GLY A 289 18.64 -5.56 -0.17
CA GLY A 289 18.76 -4.11 -0.01
C GLY A 289 17.67 -3.30 -0.71
N VAL A 290 16.65 -3.96 -1.32
CA VAL A 290 15.49 -3.24 -1.87
C VAL A 290 14.67 -2.60 -0.74
N THR A 291 14.12 -1.43 -0.98
CA THR A 291 13.11 -0.83 -0.09
C THR A 291 11.82 -1.64 -0.23
N TYR A 292 11.26 -2.12 0.87
CA TYR A 292 10.03 -2.89 0.82
C TYR A 292 9.08 -2.56 1.98
N GLY A 293 7.81 -2.74 1.72
CA GLY A 293 6.70 -2.70 2.67
C GLY A 293 5.92 -4.01 2.61
N LEU A 294 4.83 -4.09 3.35
CA LEU A 294 3.98 -5.27 3.43
C LEU A 294 2.51 -4.90 3.25
N MET A 295 1.75 -5.83 2.65
CA MET A 295 0.32 -5.70 2.40
C MET A 295 -0.47 -6.92 2.86
N THR A 296 -1.77 -6.72 3.02
CA THR A 296 -2.74 -7.82 3.15
C THR A 296 -3.42 -8.19 1.84
N ASP A 297 -3.51 -7.26 0.88
CA ASP A 297 -4.34 -7.45 -0.32
C ASP A 297 -5.79 -7.81 0.09
N HIS A 298 -6.29 -7.19 1.18
CA HIS A 298 -7.62 -7.51 1.73
C HIS A 298 -8.68 -7.55 0.61
N PRO A 299 -9.53 -8.57 0.54
CA PRO A 299 -9.77 -9.61 1.56
C PRO A 299 -8.97 -10.92 1.33
N VAL A 300 -7.93 -10.94 0.48
CA VAL A 300 -7.12 -12.15 0.28
C VAL A 300 -6.54 -12.62 1.62
N ILE A 301 -5.95 -11.69 2.38
CA ILE A 301 -5.70 -11.82 3.82
C ILE A 301 -6.47 -10.71 4.51
N LEU A 302 -7.18 -11.03 5.60
CA LEU A 302 -7.95 -10.03 6.32
C LEU A 302 -7.02 -8.98 6.93
N GLN A 303 -7.30 -7.70 6.70
CA GLN A 303 -6.45 -6.58 7.13
C GLN A 303 -6.17 -6.59 8.63
N LYS A 304 -7.15 -7.00 9.46
CA LYS A 304 -6.98 -7.19 10.91
C LYS A 304 -5.87 -8.17 11.29
N THR A 305 -5.38 -9.01 10.36
CA THR A 305 -4.31 -9.99 10.60
C THR A 305 -2.95 -9.54 10.08
N LEU A 306 -2.79 -8.28 9.64
CA LEU A 306 -1.55 -7.74 9.09
C LEU A 306 -0.35 -8.02 10.00
N LEU A 307 -0.46 -7.77 11.31
CA LEU A 307 0.60 -8.04 12.29
C LEU A 307 1.05 -9.50 12.30
N LEU A 308 0.10 -10.44 12.17
CA LEU A 308 0.39 -11.88 12.24
C LEU A 308 1.27 -12.35 11.07
N THR A 309 1.25 -11.65 9.94
CA THR A 309 2.05 -11.98 8.76
C THR A 309 3.54 -11.75 9.02
N LEU A 310 3.90 -10.89 9.99
CA LEU A 310 5.29 -10.62 10.38
C LEU A 310 6.01 -11.83 10.95
N ARG A 311 5.30 -12.88 11.40
CA ARG A 311 5.93 -14.12 11.88
C ARG A 311 6.87 -14.74 10.85
N TRP A 312 6.61 -14.56 9.57
CA TRP A 312 7.46 -15.06 8.51
C TRP A 312 8.77 -14.30 8.39
N PHE A 313 8.76 -12.98 8.65
CA PHE A 313 9.96 -12.16 8.71
C PHE A 313 10.82 -12.51 9.92
N LEU A 314 10.23 -12.78 11.08
CA LEU A 314 10.95 -13.31 12.25
C LEU A 314 11.62 -14.66 11.92
N ARG A 315 10.96 -15.52 11.15
CA ARG A 315 11.53 -16.82 10.75
C ARG A 315 12.71 -16.71 9.79
N VAL A 316 12.80 -15.64 9.02
CA VAL A 316 13.98 -15.37 8.16
C VAL A 316 15.02 -14.51 8.88
N GLY A 317 14.86 -14.27 10.18
CA GLY A 317 15.89 -13.72 11.06
C GLY A 317 15.78 -12.24 11.39
N LEU A 318 14.67 -11.55 11.03
CA LEU A 318 14.48 -10.17 11.47
C LEU A 318 14.19 -10.10 12.99
N SER A 319 14.66 -9.03 13.65
CA SER A 319 14.21 -8.69 15.00
C SER A 319 12.74 -8.25 14.99
N LYS A 320 12.09 -8.30 16.15
CA LYS A 320 10.71 -7.78 16.33
C LYS A 320 10.59 -6.31 15.91
N GLN A 321 11.58 -5.48 16.28
CA GLN A 321 11.64 -4.09 15.87
C GLN A 321 11.69 -3.96 14.35
N ALA A 322 12.63 -4.62 13.68
CA ALA A 322 12.75 -4.55 12.21
C ALA A 322 11.51 -5.07 11.50
N ALA A 323 10.83 -6.09 12.05
CA ALA A 323 9.58 -6.58 11.51
C ALA A 323 8.44 -5.56 11.67
N LEU A 324 8.28 -4.92 12.85
CA LEU A 324 7.28 -3.85 13.04
C LEU A 324 7.52 -2.65 12.13
N GLU A 325 8.78 -2.29 11.88
CA GLU A 325 9.11 -1.19 10.98
C GLU A 325 8.56 -1.39 9.55
N ILE A 326 8.38 -2.63 9.10
CA ILE A 326 7.85 -2.92 7.76
C ILE A 326 6.43 -2.36 7.60
N ILE A 327 5.56 -2.62 8.58
CA ILE A 327 4.13 -2.23 8.56
C ILE A 327 3.85 -0.90 9.26
N THR A 328 4.90 -0.18 9.61
CA THR A 328 4.82 1.16 10.19
C THR A 328 5.66 2.14 9.35
N ARG A 329 6.92 2.35 9.67
CA ARG A 329 7.82 3.32 9.04
C ARG A 329 8.05 3.08 7.54
N GLN A 330 8.28 1.81 7.14
CA GLN A 330 8.56 1.51 5.72
C GLN A 330 7.32 1.68 4.86
N ASN A 331 6.14 1.20 5.34
CA ASN A 331 4.88 1.43 4.63
C ASN A 331 4.57 2.92 4.52
N ALA A 332 4.76 3.70 5.61
CA ALA A 332 4.55 5.15 5.57
C ALA A 332 5.44 5.83 4.51
N ALA A 333 6.73 5.48 4.46
CA ALA A 333 7.67 6.04 3.50
C ALA A 333 7.33 5.70 2.04
N ILE A 334 6.93 4.45 1.76
CA ILE A 334 6.52 4.05 0.40
C ILE A 334 5.24 4.78 -0.03
N LEU A 335 4.34 5.05 0.91
CA LEU A 335 3.08 5.75 0.67
C LEU A 335 3.22 7.28 0.64
N GLY A 336 4.38 7.83 1.06
CA GLY A 336 4.62 9.27 1.13
C GLY A 336 3.87 9.98 2.24
N VAL A 337 3.63 9.29 3.38
CA VAL A 337 2.96 9.84 4.58
C VAL A 337 3.87 9.77 5.81
N ASP A 338 5.17 9.60 5.60
CA ASP A 338 6.15 9.46 6.67
C ASP A 338 6.49 10.78 7.37
N ASP A 339 6.04 11.90 6.87
CA ASP A 339 6.05 13.20 7.56
C ASP A 339 5.13 13.23 8.79
N VAL A 340 4.03 12.48 8.77
CA VAL A 340 3.02 12.45 9.83
C VAL A 340 2.82 11.07 10.49
N LEU A 341 3.19 9.97 9.84
CA LEU A 341 2.93 8.59 10.27
C LEU A 341 4.21 7.73 10.32
N GLY A 342 4.04 6.47 10.71
CA GLY A 342 5.03 5.41 10.65
C GLY A 342 6.02 5.37 11.82
N THR A 343 6.24 6.48 12.52
CA THR A 343 7.07 6.54 13.71
C THR A 343 6.44 7.41 14.79
N LEU A 344 6.75 7.12 16.06
CA LEU A 344 6.38 7.97 17.18
C LEU A 344 7.51 8.95 17.42
N ALA A 345 7.35 10.16 16.93
CA ALA A 345 8.29 11.26 17.08
C ALA A 345 7.54 12.57 17.28
N GLU A 346 8.18 13.55 17.93
CA GLU A 346 7.61 14.88 18.13
C GLU A 346 7.17 15.52 16.82
N GLY A 347 5.98 16.12 16.81
CA GLY A 347 5.35 16.75 15.64
C GLY A 347 4.55 15.81 14.74
N LYS A 348 4.72 14.49 14.86
CA LYS A 348 3.90 13.50 14.11
C LYS A 348 2.54 13.29 14.76
N TRP A 349 1.62 12.68 14.04
CA TRP A 349 0.31 12.35 14.57
C TRP A 349 0.42 11.40 15.77
N ALA A 350 -0.37 11.67 16.80
CA ALA A 350 -0.48 10.82 17.97
C ALA A 350 -1.35 9.60 17.64
N SER A 351 -0.82 8.71 16.78
CA SER A 351 -1.47 7.50 16.29
C SER A 351 -0.66 6.28 16.70
N PHE A 352 -1.18 5.54 17.69
CA PHE A 352 -0.45 4.44 18.31
C PHE A 352 -1.39 3.38 18.90
N VAL A 353 -0.83 2.19 19.11
CA VAL A 353 -1.52 1.03 19.67
C VAL A 353 -0.90 0.66 21.00
N CYS A 354 -1.73 0.54 22.05
CA CYS A 354 -1.36 0.04 23.35
C CYS A 354 -1.74 -1.44 23.46
N TRP A 355 -0.79 -2.30 23.75
CA TRP A 355 -0.95 -3.75 23.78
C TRP A 355 -1.07 -4.31 25.19
N SER A 356 -1.81 -5.43 25.34
CA SER A 356 -1.92 -6.19 26.61
C SER A 356 -0.59 -6.86 27.00
N GLY A 357 0.32 -7.03 26.07
CA GLY A 357 1.63 -7.66 26.21
C GLY A 357 2.47 -7.50 24.96
N ASP A 358 3.39 -8.43 24.71
CA ASP A 358 4.21 -8.46 23.50
C ASP A 358 3.30 -8.68 22.27
N PRO A 359 3.28 -7.77 21.27
CA PRO A 359 2.40 -7.89 20.10
C PRO A 359 2.66 -9.14 19.25
N PHE A 360 3.81 -9.80 19.43
CA PHE A 360 4.13 -11.06 18.75
C PHE A 360 3.71 -12.32 19.54
N ALA A 361 3.19 -12.17 20.74
CA ALA A 361 2.57 -13.26 21.49
C ALA A 361 1.14 -13.47 21.02
N LEU A 362 0.73 -14.72 20.83
CA LEU A 362 -0.60 -15.04 20.26
C LEU A 362 -1.77 -14.58 21.14
N GLU A 363 -1.56 -14.48 22.44
CA GLU A 363 -2.53 -14.02 23.42
C GLU A 363 -2.59 -12.49 23.57
N SER A 364 -1.68 -11.77 22.93
CA SER A 364 -1.63 -10.30 23.02
C SER A 364 -2.63 -9.65 22.05
N TYR A 365 -3.26 -8.60 22.50
CA TYR A 365 -4.25 -7.83 21.76
C TYR A 365 -4.16 -6.34 22.08
N PRO A 366 -4.68 -5.45 21.20
CA PRO A 366 -4.77 -4.02 21.48
C PRO A 366 -5.77 -3.75 22.63
N VAL A 367 -5.31 -3.14 23.72
CA VAL A 367 -6.17 -2.73 24.85
C VAL A 367 -6.66 -1.28 24.68
N ALA A 368 -5.93 -0.46 23.95
CA ALA A 368 -6.35 0.88 23.56
C ALA A 368 -5.69 1.27 22.24
N VAL A 369 -6.44 1.93 21.38
CA VAL A 369 -5.99 2.40 20.06
C VAL A 369 -6.28 3.89 19.95
N TYR A 370 -5.23 4.65 19.69
CA TYR A 370 -5.30 6.11 19.52
C TYR A 370 -5.01 6.48 18.07
N ALA A 371 -5.87 7.33 17.51
CA ALA A 371 -5.71 7.90 16.18
C ALA A 371 -5.75 9.42 16.26
N GLU A 372 -4.69 10.07 15.78
CA GLU A 372 -4.58 11.54 15.78
C GLU A 372 -4.98 12.15 17.15
N GLY A 373 -4.49 11.53 18.23
CA GLY A 373 -4.70 11.94 19.62
C GLY A 373 -6.03 11.52 20.26
N ALA A 374 -6.98 11.04 19.48
CA ALA A 374 -8.27 10.55 19.97
C ALA A 374 -8.22 9.06 20.31
N LEU A 375 -8.79 8.66 21.44
CA LEU A 375 -9.05 7.24 21.77
C LEU A 375 -10.20 6.75 20.90
N ILE A 376 -9.93 5.84 19.96
CA ILE A 376 -10.93 5.33 19.01
C ILE A 376 -11.39 3.90 19.30
N HIS A 377 -10.58 3.16 20.05
CA HIS A 377 -10.96 1.82 20.54
C HIS A 377 -10.36 1.59 21.93
N GLN A 378 -11.13 0.97 22.79
CA GLN A 378 -10.70 0.48 24.10
C GLN A 378 -11.40 -0.84 24.40
N GLU A 379 -10.60 -1.85 24.69
CA GLU A 379 -11.13 -3.15 25.15
C GLU A 379 -11.74 -2.99 26.54
N ALA A 380 -12.89 -3.66 26.76
CA ALA A 380 -13.70 -3.53 27.96
C ALA A 380 -13.12 -4.30 29.18
#